data_11c607bff1090b7ec6321f990d5eacd1
#
_entry.id   11c607bff1090b7ec6321f990d5eacd1
#
_cell.length_a   1.000
_cell.length_b   1.000
_cell.length_c   1.000
_cell.angle_alpha   90.00
_cell.angle_beta   90.00
_cell.angle_gamma   90.00
#
_symmetry.space_group_name_H-M   'P 1'
#
loop_
_entity.id
_entity.type
_entity.pdbx_description
1 polymer ?
#
loop_
_entity_poly.entity_id
_entity_poly.type
_entity_poly.pdbx_seq_one_letter_code
_entity_poly.pdbx_strand_id
1 'polypeptide(L)'
;MFGCLVGSEMCIRDRFTTGMCGYQESLTDPSFAGQVLTFTYPLLGNYGVHPGISESSSVHPRGVVCKQHMTFPDHRDSVGSVHDLLVAHNIPGIEGIDTRALTRRVREHGTLLCVFGPAERADEMETILREMTPPDADDLVAEVTCDEPRLLNPGATDEKGESLPRLAAIDCGVKHNILRELCRRFEVVWCPASMTLEEMNRNWSPDALFASNGPGDPAHPGAATDARKTLAAAVRQGMPVMGIC
;
A
#
# COMPACT_ATOMS: atom_id res chain seq x y z
N MET A 1 25.86 -4.15 -1.88
CA MET A 1 25.24 -3.23 -0.91
C MET A 1 24.35 -2.31 -1.71
N PHE A 2 23.04 -2.49 -1.66
CA PHE A 2 22.14 -1.44 -2.10
C PHE A 2 22.56 -0.17 -1.36
N GLY A 3 22.69 0.96 -2.04
CA GLY A 3 23.11 2.19 -1.38
C GLY A 3 22.22 2.48 -0.19
N CYS A 4 22.76 2.35 1.01
CA CYS A 4 22.07 2.71 2.24
C CYS A 4 21.91 4.22 2.24
N LEU A 5 20.71 4.73 1.99
CA LEU A 5 20.35 6.09 2.31
C LEU A 5 20.23 6.18 3.82
N VAL A 6 21.27 6.71 4.46
CA VAL A 6 21.32 6.98 5.88
C VAL A 6 20.40 8.17 6.15
N GLY A 7 19.39 7.96 6.96
CA GLY A 7 18.68 9.09 7.56
C GLY A 7 17.17 8.97 7.54
N SER A 8 16.63 8.04 8.33
CA SER A 8 15.38 8.27 9.06
C SER A 8 15.20 7.13 10.06
N GLU A 9 14.88 7.49 11.26
CA GLU A 9 14.42 6.59 12.30
C GLU A 9 13.13 5.94 11.81
N MET A 10 13.11 4.61 11.66
CA MET A 10 11.95 3.93 11.10
C MET A 10 11.42 2.91 12.08
N CYS A 11 10.27 3.21 12.64
CA CYS A 11 9.45 2.30 13.41
C CYS A 11 8.65 1.43 12.44
N ILE A 12 8.85 0.10 12.42
CA ILE A 12 8.34 -0.71 11.31
C ILE A 12 7.87 -2.08 11.80
N ARG A 13 6.71 -2.48 11.27
CA ARG A 13 6.26 -3.88 11.30
C ARG A 13 6.93 -4.65 10.16
N ASP A 14 7.48 -5.81 10.48
CA ASP A 14 8.01 -6.70 9.46
C ASP A 14 6.88 -7.53 8.85
N ARG A 15 6.75 -7.45 7.53
CA ARG A 15 5.84 -8.27 6.73
C ARG A 15 6.64 -9.02 5.67
N PHE A 16 6.13 -10.17 5.26
CA PHE A 16 6.77 -10.94 4.20
C PHE A 16 5.78 -11.32 3.10
N THR A 17 6.31 -11.43 1.88
CA THR A 17 5.61 -12.02 0.75
C THR A 17 6.31 -13.29 0.30
N THR A 18 5.52 -14.29 -0.10
CA THR A 18 6.01 -15.58 -0.59
C THR A 18 5.86 -15.73 -2.10
N GLY A 19 5.33 -14.72 -2.79
CA GLY A 19 5.17 -14.73 -4.24
C GLY A 19 6.51 -14.79 -4.96
N MET A 20 6.58 -15.59 -6.03
CA MET A 20 7.75 -15.66 -6.93
C MET A 20 7.76 -14.49 -7.93
N CYS A 21 6.64 -13.87 -8.16
CA CYS A 21 6.40 -12.72 -9.04
C CYS A 21 5.47 -11.73 -8.34
N GLY A 22 5.23 -10.56 -8.98
CA GLY A 22 4.37 -9.53 -8.40
C GLY A 22 5.08 -8.67 -7.35
N TYR A 23 6.39 -8.56 -7.43
CA TYR A 23 7.15 -7.74 -6.48
C TYR A 23 6.91 -6.25 -6.68
N GLN A 24 6.70 -5.78 -7.91
CA GLN A 24 6.40 -4.38 -8.19
C GLN A 24 5.02 -4.03 -7.64
N GLU A 25 4.03 -4.88 -7.85
CA GLU A 25 2.69 -4.75 -7.27
C GLU A 25 2.77 -4.71 -5.74
N SER A 26 3.59 -5.58 -5.12
CA SER A 26 3.78 -5.57 -3.67
C SER A 26 4.50 -4.31 -3.18
N LEU A 27 5.50 -3.81 -3.89
CA LEU A 27 6.21 -2.59 -3.54
C LEU A 27 5.34 -1.34 -3.65
N THR A 28 4.40 -1.34 -4.59
CA THR A 28 3.49 -0.21 -4.84
C THR A 28 2.10 -0.39 -4.20
N ASP A 29 1.89 -1.46 -3.43
CA ASP A 29 0.66 -1.68 -2.68
C ASP A 29 0.62 -0.81 -1.41
N PRO A 30 -0.35 0.14 -1.30
CA PRO A 30 -0.48 0.99 -0.13
C PRO A 30 -0.65 0.23 1.20
N SER A 31 -1.13 -1.02 1.16
CA SER A 31 -1.28 -1.86 2.36
C SER A 31 0.05 -2.15 3.08
N PHE A 32 1.18 -1.93 2.42
CA PHE A 32 2.51 -2.09 3.02
C PHE A 32 3.11 -0.78 3.56
N ALA A 33 2.35 0.31 3.58
CA ALA A 33 2.81 1.56 4.20
C ALA A 33 3.18 1.34 5.68
N GLY A 34 4.24 2.01 6.12
CA GLY A 34 4.75 1.87 7.47
C GLY A 34 5.44 0.52 7.78
N GLN A 35 5.79 -0.31 6.79
CA GLN A 35 6.33 -1.66 7.01
C GLN A 35 7.65 -1.88 6.28
N VAL A 36 8.51 -2.77 6.80
CA VAL A 36 9.60 -3.39 6.02
C VAL A 36 9.04 -4.63 5.33
N LEU A 37 9.22 -4.69 4.02
CA LEU A 37 8.75 -5.80 3.22
C LEU A 37 9.88 -6.80 2.94
N THR A 38 9.72 -8.00 3.45
CA THR A 38 10.67 -9.12 3.24
C THR A 38 10.21 -10.01 2.10
N PHE A 39 11.01 -10.13 1.06
CA PHE A 39 10.78 -11.08 -0.03
C PHE A 39 11.42 -12.42 0.30
N THR A 40 10.60 -13.46 0.46
CA THR A 40 11.10 -14.81 0.79
C THR A 40 11.59 -15.56 -0.42
N TYR A 41 11.10 -15.22 -1.61
CA TYR A 41 11.65 -15.76 -2.85
C TYR A 41 13.09 -15.27 -3.03
N PRO A 42 14.04 -16.15 -3.33
CA PRO A 42 15.47 -15.82 -3.25
C PRO A 42 15.91 -14.69 -4.16
N LEU A 43 15.24 -14.50 -5.30
CA LEU A 43 15.65 -13.56 -6.34
C LEU A 43 14.61 -12.46 -6.52
N LEU A 44 15.01 -11.21 -6.31
CA LEU A 44 14.17 -10.03 -6.49
C LEU A 44 14.61 -9.24 -7.73
N GLY A 45 13.66 -8.85 -8.59
CA GLY A 45 13.91 -7.92 -9.69
C GLY A 45 14.31 -8.58 -11.00
N ASN A 46 14.18 -9.88 -11.17
CA ASN A 46 14.62 -10.62 -12.35
C ASN A 46 13.98 -10.19 -13.67
N TYR A 47 12.73 -9.73 -13.65
CA TYR A 47 12.04 -9.21 -14.84
C TYR A 47 11.93 -7.66 -14.86
N GLY A 48 12.57 -6.97 -13.92
CA GLY A 48 12.61 -5.50 -13.87
C GLY A 48 11.30 -4.85 -13.45
N VAL A 49 11.16 -3.58 -13.81
CA VAL A 49 10.00 -2.74 -13.55
C VAL A 49 9.27 -2.47 -14.86
N HIS A 50 7.94 -2.58 -14.84
CA HIS A 50 7.09 -2.43 -16.02
C HIS A 50 6.09 -1.29 -15.86
N PRO A 51 5.81 -0.51 -16.91
CA PRO A 51 4.77 0.51 -16.85
C PRO A 51 3.39 -0.15 -16.73
N GLY A 52 2.52 0.45 -15.92
CA GLY A 52 1.09 0.08 -15.84
C GLY A 52 0.73 -1.11 -14.93
N ILE A 53 1.71 -1.78 -14.29
CA ILE A 53 1.43 -2.85 -13.32
C ILE A 53 1.49 -2.40 -11.86
N SER A 54 1.95 -1.17 -11.60
CA SER A 54 1.96 -0.60 -10.25
C SER A 54 0.54 -0.46 -9.69
N GLU A 55 0.41 -0.73 -8.41
CA GLU A 55 -0.85 -0.64 -7.67
C GLU A 55 -1.13 0.75 -7.10
N SER A 56 -0.13 1.65 -7.15
CA SER A 56 -0.25 3.08 -6.86
C SER A 56 0.86 3.86 -7.56
N SER A 57 0.92 5.17 -7.35
CA SER A 57 1.97 6.05 -7.89
C SER A 57 3.27 6.05 -7.07
N SER A 58 3.31 5.37 -5.92
CA SER A 58 4.43 5.41 -4.98
C SER A 58 4.86 4.02 -4.53
N VAL A 59 6.08 3.92 -3.97
CA VAL A 59 6.55 2.75 -3.23
C VAL A 59 6.25 2.99 -1.75
N HIS A 60 5.50 2.10 -1.12
CA HIS A 60 4.95 2.32 0.22
C HIS A 60 5.73 1.68 1.37
N PRO A 61 6.37 0.50 1.20
CA PRO A 61 7.23 -0.03 2.26
C PRO A 61 8.31 0.96 2.67
N ARG A 62 8.57 1.05 3.97
CA ARG A 62 9.66 1.88 4.52
C ARG A 62 11.03 1.29 4.23
N GLY A 63 11.10 0.01 3.88
CA GLY A 63 12.32 -0.67 3.52
C GLY A 63 12.07 -2.04 2.92
N VAL A 64 13.09 -2.59 2.26
CA VAL A 64 13.01 -3.86 1.54
C VAL A 64 14.13 -4.80 1.99
N VAL A 65 13.77 -6.05 2.28
CA VAL A 65 14.72 -7.11 2.63
C VAL A 65 14.60 -8.24 1.62
N CYS A 66 15.72 -8.66 1.04
CA CYS A 66 15.77 -9.80 0.13
C CYS A 66 17.04 -10.63 0.33
N LYS A 67 17.05 -11.82 -0.23
CA LYS A 67 18.24 -12.66 -0.25
C LYS A 67 19.21 -12.19 -1.34
N GLN A 68 18.72 -11.92 -2.53
CA GLN A 68 19.50 -11.46 -3.67
C GLN A 68 18.63 -10.59 -4.58
N HIS A 69 19.16 -9.47 -5.06
CA HIS A 69 18.50 -8.70 -6.11
C HIS A 69 19.21 -8.86 -7.46
N MET A 70 18.48 -8.66 -8.53
CA MET A 70 19.02 -8.63 -9.89
C MET A 70 19.36 -7.20 -10.27
N THR A 71 20.66 -6.98 -10.52
CA THR A 71 21.17 -5.68 -10.97
C THR A 71 20.75 -5.38 -12.43
N PHE A 72 20.70 -6.44 -13.26
CA PHE A 72 20.36 -6.33 -14.68
C PHE A 72 19.14 -7.23 -14.95
N PRO A 73 17.92 -6.65 -14.95
CA PRO A 73 16.73 -7.41 -15.28
C PRO A 73 16.75 -7.85 -16.75
N ASP A 74 16.23 -9.06 -17.01
CA ASP A 74 16.13 -9.62 -18.36
C ASP A 74 14.66 -9.81 -18.74
N HIS A 75 14.03 -8.75 -19.24
CA HIS A 75 12.69 -8.80 -19.82
C HIS A 75 12.52 -7.66 -20.83
N ARG A 76 11.93 -7.98 -21.98
CA ARG A 76 11.78 -7.04 -23.12
C ARG A 76 11.01 -5.75 -22.79
N ASP A 77 10.04 -5.82 -21.88
CA ASP A 77 9.19 -4.69 -21.49
C ASP A 77 9.69 -3.97 -20.22
N SER A 78 10.87 -4.36 -19.71
CA SER A 78 11.47 -3.70 -18.54
C SER A 78 11.92 -2.29 -18.89
N VAL A 79 11.54 -1.32 -18.05
CA VAL A 79 11.97 0.07 -18.18
C VAL A 79 13.02 0.46 -17.13
N GLY A 80 13.37 -0.44 -16.21
CA GLY A 80 14.37 -0.21 -15.16
C GLY A 80 14.49 -1.37 -14.19
N SER A 81 15.38 -1.27 -13.25
CA SER A 81 15.58 -2.24 -12.18
C SER A 81 14.73 -1.91 -10.94
N VAL A 82 14.57 -2.89 -10.05
CA VAL A 82 13.98 -2.63 -8.71
C VAL A 82 14.85 -1.66 -7.92
N HIS A 83 16.17 -1.70 -8.10
CA HIS A 83 17.08 -0.74 -7.47
C HIS A 83 16.75 0.70 -7.89
N ASP A 84 16.58 0.96 -9.18
CA ASP A 84 16.24 2.30 -9.69
C ASP A 84 14.88 2.76 -9.13
N LEU A 85 13.90 1.86 -9.03
CA LEU A 85 12.60 2.15 -8.44
C LEU A 85 12.72 2.55 -6.97
N LEU A 86 13.48 1.79 -6.17
CA LEU A 86 13.69 2.09 -4.75
C LEU A 86 14.44 3.40 -4.55
N VAL A 87 15.47 3.66 -5.35
CA VAL A 87 16.24 4.93 -5.30
C VAL A 87 15.34 6.12 -5.65
N ALA A 88 14.52 6.02 -6.69
CA ALA A 88 13.60 7.09 -7.10
C ALA A 88 12.60 7.48 -5.98
N HIS A 89 12.26 6.53 -5.11
CA HIS A 89 11.34 6.75 -3.99
C HIS A 89 12.04 6.90 -2.63
N ASN A 90 13.39 6.94 -2.58
CA ASN A 90 14.18 7.01 -1.35
C ASN A 90 13.91 5.86 -0.37
N ILE A 91 13.66 4.65 -0.87
CA ILE A 91 13.39 3.47 -0.05
C ILE A 91 14.68 2.66 0.11
N PRO A 92 15.17 2.46 1.35
CA PRO A 92 16.36 1.64 1.59
C PRO A 92 16.08 0.15 1.39
N GLY A 93 17.09 -0.57 0.91
CA GLY A 93 17.04 -2.01 0.72
C GLY A 93 18.26 -2.71 1.27
N ILE A 94 18.09 -3.92 1.81
CA ILE A 94 19.18 -4.79 2.24
C ILE A 94 19.07 -6.15 1.57
N GLU A 95 20.20 -6.64 1.05
CA GLU A 95 20.31 -7.99 0.49
C GLU A 95 21.30 -8.85 1.27
N GLY A 96 21.31 -10.14 0.97
CA GLY A 96 22.20 -11.11 1.63
C GLY A 96 21.63 -11.69 2.91
N ILE A 97 20.40 -11.35 3.26
CA ILE A 97 19.74 -11.81 4.49
C ILE A 97 19.15 -13.21 4.29
N ASP A 98 19.21 -14.05 5.32
CA ASP A 98 18.45 -15.30 5.38
C ASP A 98 16.95 -14.98 5.61
N THR A 99 16.27 -14.64 4.52
CA THR A 99 14.86 -14.27 4.55
C THR A 99 13.95 -15.42 5.02
N ARG A 100 14.40 -16.68 4.88
CA ARG A 100 13.65 -17.84 5.39
C ARG A 100 13.70 -17.89 6.92
N ALA A 101 14.87 -17.70 7.53
CA ALA A 101 14.99 -17.65 8.98
C ALA A 101 14.22 -16.46 9.56
N LEU A 102 14.30 -15.28 8.91
CA LEU A 102 13.54 -14.10 9.31
C LEU A 102 12.02 -14.36 9.24
N THR A 103 11.54 -14.90 8.14
CA THR A 103 10.11 -15.23 7.98
C THR A 103 9.59 -16.21 9.04
N ARG A 104 10.40 -17.20 9.42
CA ARG A 104 10.01 -18.13 10.50
C ARG A 104 9.86 -17.41 11.83
N ARG A 105 10.78 -16.50 12.17
CA ARG A 105 10.66 -15.66 13.38
C ARG A 105 9.41 -14.80 13.37
N VAL A 106 9.13 -14.11 12.26
CA VAL A 106 7.92 -13.29 12.12
C VAL A 106 6.66 -14.13 12.28
N ARG A 107 6.62 -15.35 11.75
CA ARG A 107 5.48 -16.26 11.91
C ARG A 107 5.29 -16.74 13.36
N GLU A 108 6.36 -16.96 14.09
CA GLU A 108 6.32 -17.45 15.48
C GLU A 108 5.92 -16.36 16.47
N HIS A 109 6.36 -15.13 16.25
CA HIS A 109 6.20 -14.01 17.18
C HIS A 109 5.14 -12.98 16.75
N GLY A 110 4.60 -13.13 15.55
CA GLY A 110 3.72 -12.13 14.94
C GLY A 110 4.52 -10.97 14.36
N THR A 111 4.00 -9.77 14.50
CA THR A 111 4.64 -8.54 14.00
C THR A 111 5.83 -8.16 14.87
N LEU A 112 6.99 -7.94 14.28
CA LEU A 112 8.22 -7.52 14.96
C LEU A 112 8.58 -6.09 14.57
N LEU A 113 9.09 -5.33 15.55
CA LEU A 113 9.78 -4.08 15.28
C LEU A 113 11.16 -4.39 14.72
N CYS A 114 11.61 -3.64 13.72
CA CYS A 114 12.93 -3.81 13.15
C CYS A 114 13.55 -2.47 12.78
N VAL A 115 14.87 -2.43 12.88
CA VAL A 115 15.73 -1.36 12.37
C VAL A 115 16.82 -2.03 11.54
N PHE A 116 17.19 -1.44 10.43
CA PHE A 116 18.34 -1.87 9.67
C PHE A 116 19.15 -0.69 9.13
N GLY A 117 20.43 -0.88 9.00
CA GLY A 117 21.35 0.16 8.56
C GLY A 117 22.80 -0.34 8.48
N PRO A 118 23.77 0.56 8.33
CA PRO A 118 25.18 0.19 8.32
C PRO A 118 25.62 -0.45 9.63
N ALA A 119 26.49 -1.47 9.56
CA ALA A 119 26.97 -2.20 10.73
C ALA A 119 27.70 -1.31 11.75
N GLU A 120 28.32 -0.22 11.27
CA GLU A 120 29.04 0.76 12.10
C GLU A 120 28.11 1.51 13.07
N ARG A 121 26.80 1.50 12.81
CA ARG A 121 25.76 2.14 13.63
C ARG A 121 24.95 1.15 14.47
N ALA A 122 25.45 -0.04 14.70
CA ALA A 122 24.71 -1.11 15.40
C ALA A 122 24.21 -0.68 16.80
N ASP A 123 25.06 -0.01 17.60
CA ASP A 123 24.68 0.45 18.96
C ASP A 123 23.57 1.51 18.91
N GLU A 124 23.64 2.39 17.92
CA GLU A 124 22.59 3.40 17.69
C GLU A 124 21.28 2.75 17.27
N MET A 125 21.31 1.76 16.36
CA MET A 125 20.13 1.01 15.94
C MET A 125 19.48 0.27 17.10
N GLU A 126 20.26 -0.29 18.03
CA GLU A 126 19.72 -0.94 19.23
C GLU A 126 19.03 0.07 20.15
N THR A 127 19.57 1.26 20.30
CA THR A 127 18.96 2.35 21.08
C THR A 127 17.63 2.77 20.43
N ILE A 128 17.63 3.04 19.13
CA ILE A 128 16.43 3.38 18.36
C ILE A 128 15.37 2.29 18.56
N LEU A 129 15.72 1.01 18.40
CA LEU A 129 14.77 -0.10 18.52
C LEU A 129 14.12 -0.17 19.91
N ARG A 130 14.85 0.20 20.97
CA ARG A 130 14.32 0.23 22.36
C ARG A 130 13.36 1.41 22.60
N GLU A 131 13.58 2.52 21.94
CA GLU A 131 12.78 3.74 22.08
C GLU A 131 11.60 3.81 21.11
N MET A 132 11.54 2.89 20.15
CA MET A 132 10.49 2.84 19.14
C MET A 132 9.09 2.68 19.75
N THR A 133 8.18 3.53 19.33
CA THR A 133 6.75 3.36 19.61
C THR A 133 6.13 2.31 18.67
N PRO A 134 5.11 1.57 19.12
CA PRO A 134 4.39 0.67 18.22
C PRO A 134 3.82 1.42 17.02
N PRO A 135 3.91 0.85 15.80
CA PRO A 135 3.44 1.50 14.56
C PRO A 135 1.92 1.70 14.49
N ASP A 136 1.16 1.20 15.45
CA ASP A 136 -0.28 1.47 15.57
C ASP A 136 -0.57 2.92 16.01
N ALA A 137 0.47 3.70 16.35
CA ALA A 137 0.33 5.12 16.69
C ALA A 137 0.22 6.03 15.44
N ASP A 138 0.63 5.55 14.25
CA ASP A 138 0.66 6.33 13.03
C ASP A 138 -0.66 6.22 12.25
N ASP A 139 -1.14 7.35 11.71
CA ASP A 139 -2.30 7.35 10.81
C ASP A 139 -1.88 6.98 9.37
N LEU A 140 -1.58 5.69 9.19
CA LEU A 140 -1.11 5.18 7.90
C LEU A 140 -2.16 5.33 6.78
N VAL A 141 -3.45 5.39 7.11
CA VAL A 141 -4.50 5.64 6.11
C VAL A 141 -4.41 7.07 5.60
N ALA A 142 -4.12 8.04 6.47
CA ALA A 142 -3.91 9.43 6.04
C ALA A 142 -2.68 9.60 5.12
N GLU A 143 -1.66 8.74 5.26
CA GLU A 143 -0.48 8.78 4.40
C GLU A 143 -0.74 8.27 2.96
N VAL A 144 -1.74 7.40 2.77
CA VAL A 144 -1.95 6.70 1.49
C VAL A 144 -3.24 7.05 0.77
N THR A 145 -4.16 7.73 1.45
CA THR A 145 -5.43 8.18 0.85
C THR A 145 -5.19 9.26 -0.20
N CYS A 146 -6.06 9.37 -1.20
CA CYS A 146 -5.98 10.45 -2.18
C CYS A 146 -6.26 11.82 -1.55
N ASP A 147 -5.63 12.87 -2.08
CA ASP A 147 -5.78 14.23 -1.58
C ASP A 147 -7.16 14.83 -1.90
N GLU A 148 -7.67 14.56 -3.10
CA GLU A 148 -8.91 15.13 -3.61
C GLU A 148 -9.78 14.08 -4.29
N PRO A 149 -11.12 14.23 -4.21
CA PRO A 149 -12.02 13.32 -4.90
C PRO A 149 -11.92 13.48 -6.43
N ARG A 150 -11.98 12.35 -7.14
CA ARG A 150 -11.89 12.29 -8.61
C ARG A 150 -12.94 11.37 -9.19
N LEU A 151 -13.63 11.84 -10.24
CA LEU A 151 -14.46 11.00 -11.08
C LEU A 151 -13.57 10.34 -12.15
N LEU A 152 -13.44 9.01 -12.10
CA LEU A 152 -12.45 8.28 -12.90
C LEU A 152 -12.91 8.02 -14.34
N ASN A 153 -14.17 7.70 -14.54
CA ASN A 153 -14.75 7.30 -15.83
C ASN A 153 -16.11 7.98 -16.09
N PRO A 154 -16.13 9.31 -16.24
CA PRO A 154 -17.36 10.09 -16.40
C PRO A 154 -18.18 9.63 -17.61
N GLY A 155 -19.48 9.46 -17.42
CA GLY A 155 -20.40 9.06 -18.48
C GLY A 155 -20.26 7.59 -18.90
N ALA A 156 -19.73 6.74 -18.04
CA ALA A 156 -19.60 5.31 -18.31
C ALA A 156 -20.96 4.64 -18.54
N THR A 157 -21.04 3.82 -19.57
CA THR A 157 -22.24 3.06 -19.95
C THR A 157 -21.98 1.58 -20.03
N ASP A 158 -23.02 0.78 -19.89
CA ASP A 158 -22.97 -0.66 -20.13
C ASP A 158 -22.95 -1.01 -21.64
N GLU A 159 -22.96 -2.31 -21.95
CA GLU A 159 -22.97 -2.81 -23.35
C GLU A 159 -24.24 -2.40 -24.13
N LYS A 160 -25.32 -2.00 -23.44
CA LYS A 160 -26.57 -1.54 -24.04
C LYS A 160 -26.63 -0.02 -24.19
N GLY A 161 -25.60 0.71 -23.69
CA GLY A 161 -25.56 2.15 -23.69
C GLY A 161 -26.33 2.81 -22.52
N GLU A 162 -26.72 2.02 -21.50
CA GLU A 162 -27.34 2.55 -20.29
C GLU A 162 -26.25 3.05 -19.32
N SER A 163 -26.52 4.15 -18.61
CA SER A 163 -25.58 4.72 -17.64
C SER A 163 -25.31 3.72 -16.51
N LEU A 164 -24.03 3.53 -16.20
CA LEU A 164 -23.64 2.70 -15.05
C LEU A 164 -24.02 3.39 -13.72
N PRO A 165 -24.37 2.62 -12.67
CA PRO A 165 -24.60 3.17 -11.35
C PRO A 165 -23.33 3.82 -10.81
N ARG A 166 -23.47 4.88 -10.02
CA ARG A 166 -22.35 5.62 -9.44
C ARG A 166 -21.92 5.03 -8.12
N LEU A 167 -20.63 4.73 -8.00
CA LEU A 167 -20.00 4.18 -6.81
C LEU A 167 -19.01 5.17 -6.21
N ALA A 168 -19.19 5.56 -4.95
CA ALA A 168 -18.15 6.26 -4.22
C ALA A 168 -17.20 5.26 -3.59
N ALA A 169 -15.94 5.29 -4.03
CA ALA A 169 -14.86 4.43 -3.53
C ALA A 169 -14.04 5.20 -2.49
N ILE A 170 -14.21 4.85 -1.22
CA ILE A 170 -13.46 5.43 -0.10
C ILE A 170 -12.06 4.84 -0.12
N ASP A 171 -11.07 5.71 -0.25
CA ASP A 171 -9.66 5.36 -0.35
C ASP A 171 -9.01 5.25 1.02
N CYS A 172 -8.89 4.04 1.52
CA CYS A 172 -8.06 3.72 2.68
C CYS A 172 -6.68 3.20 2.30
N GLY A 173 -6.29 3.29 1.03
CA GLY A 173 -5.11 2.68 0.43
C GLY A 173 -5.47 1.74 -0.71
N VAL A 174 -6.33 2.21 -1.62
CA VAL A 174 -6.88 1.40 -2.71
C VAL A 174 -5.81 1.07 -3.75
N LYS A 175 -5.80 -0.18 -4.20
CA LYS A 175 -4.97 -0.60 -5.33
C LYS A 175 -5.56 -0.12 -6.65
N HIS A 176 -4.72 0.34 -7.55
CA HIS A 176 -5.15 0.76 -8.90
C HIS A 176 -5.90 -0.35 -9.65
N ASN A 177 -5.54 -1.62 -9.43
CA ASN A 177 -6.27 -2.73 -10.04
C ASN A 177 -7.72 -2.83 -9.55
N ILE A 178 -7.97 -2.55 -8.27
CA ILE A 178 -9.34 -2.51 -7.73
C ILE A 178 -10.14 -1.40 -8.42
N LEU A 179 -9.57 -0.20 -8.54
CA LEU A 179 -10.24 0.90 -9.25
C LEU A 179 -10.52 0.55 -10.72
N ARG A 180 -9.58 -0.10 -11.41
CA ARG A 180 -9.78 -0.57 -12.80
C ARG A 180 -10.94 -1.56 -12.90
N GLU A 181 -11.06 -2.51 -11.97
CA GLU A 181 -12.16 -3.47 -11.96
C GLU A 181 -13.51 -2.84 -11.60
N LEU A 182 -13.53 -1.88 -10.67
CA LEU A 182 -14.74 -1.14 -10.33
C LEU A 182 -15.22 -0.28 -11.51
N CYS A 183 -14.32 0.39 -12.24
CA CYS A 183 -14.66 1.21 -13.41
C CYS A 183 -15.27 0.41 -14.58
N ARG A 184 -15.15 -0.91 -14.59
CA ARG A 184 -15.83 -1.77 -15.60
C ARG A 184 -17.32 -1.92 -15.34
N ARG A 185 -17.79 -1.65 -14.12
CA ARG A 185 -19.17 -1.93 -13.68
C ARG A 185 -19.88 -0.73 -13.09
N PHE A 186 -19.14 0.32 -12.76
CA PHE A 186 -19.63 1.52 -12.09
C PHE A 186 -19.01 2.77 -12.70
N GLU A 187 -19.72 3.87 -12.60
CA GLU A 187 -19.13 5.20 -12.68
C GLU A 187 -18.50 5.50 -11.31
N VAL A 188 -17.15 5.55 -11.23
CA VAL A 188 -16.44 5.54 -9.95
C VAL A 188 -15.99 6.94 -9.56
N VAL A 189 -16.41 7.38 -8.38
CA VAL A 189 -15.83 8.53 -7.69
C VAL A 189 -14.84 8.04 -6.67
N TRP A 190 -13.57 8.32 -6.87
CA TRP A 190 -12.48 7.99 -5.93
C TRP A 190 -12.40 9.08 -4.88
N CYS A 191 -12.64 8.76 -3.61
CA CYS A 191 -12.84 9.71 -2.52
C CYS A 191 -11.80 9.52 -1.40
N PRO A 192 -11.27 10.61 -0.81
CA PRO A 192 -10.45 10.53 0.39
C PRO A 192 -11.17 9.81 1.55
N ALA A 193 -10.40 9.13 2.40
CA ALA A 193 -10.93 8.43 3.57
C ALA A 193 -11.67 9.36 4.56
N SER A 194 -11.27 10.62 4.64
CA SER A 194 -11.86 11.64 5.49
C SER A 194 -13.19 12.21 4.98
N MET A 195 -13.56 11.93 3.73
CA MET A 195 -14.75 12.52 3.11
C MET A 195 -16.05 11.99 3.72
N THR A 196 -16.94 12.88 4.08
CA THR A 196 -18.22 12.52 4.69
C THR A 196 -19.27 12.09 3.65
N LEU A 197 -20.25 11.27 4.08
CA LEU A 197 -21.37 10.87 3.21
C LEU A 197 -22.19 12.07 2.71
N GLU A 198 -22.31 13.11 3.52
CA GLU A 198 -23.05 14.34 3.14
C GLU A 198 -22.35 15.07 1.99
N GLU A 199 -21.02 15.16 2.03
CA GLU A 199 -20.22 15.76 0.95
C GLU A 199 -20.29 14.92 -0.33
N MET A 200 -20.22 13.57 -0.22
CA MET A 200 -20.40 12.67 -1.34
C MET A 200 -21.77 12.83 -1.99
N ASN A 201 -22.85 12.86 -1.17
CA ASN A 201 -24.22 13.04 -1.67
C ASN A 201 -24.43 14.40 -2.32
N ARG A 202 -23.88 15.48 -1.74
CA ARG A 202 -24.00 16.84 -2.28
C ARG A 202 -23.35 16.98 -3.65
N ASN A 203 -22.20 16.38 -3.84
CA ASN A 203 -21.37 16.61 -5.02
C ASN A 203 -21.59 15.57 -6.14
N TRP A 204 -21.91 14.32 -5.79
CA TRP A 204 -21.97 13.21 -6.76
C TRP A 204 -23.20 12.32 -6.66
N SER A 205 -23.95 12.33 -5.54
CA SER A 205 -25.13 11.47 -5.30
C SER A 205 -24.86 10.00 -5.66
N PRO A 206 -23.93 9.31 -4.99
CA PRO A 206 -23.60 7.91 -5.31
C PRO A 206 -24.75 6.97 -4.96
N ASP A 207 -24.92 5.92 -5.75
CA ASP A 207 -25.91 4.86 -5.53
C ASP A 207 -25.42 3.82 -4.50
N ALA A 208 -24.08 3.71 -4.32
CA ALA A 208 -23.45 2.75 -3.42
C ALA A 208 -22.10 3.26 -2.93
N LEU A 209 -21.61 2.68 -1.83
CA LEU A 209 -20.25 2.90 -1.31
C LEU A 209 -19.40 1.65 -1.41
N PHE A 210 -18.11 1.87 -1.65
CA PHE A 210 -17.07 0.87 -1.55
C PHE A 210 -15.98 1.35 -0.59
N ALA A 211 -15.58 0.50 0.37
CA ALA A 211 -14.42 0.73 1.22
C ALA A 211 -13.25 -0.13 0.77
N SER A 212 -12.12 0.50 0.47
CA SER A 212 -10.93 -0.22 0.05
C SER A 212 -10.20 -0.91 1.21
N ASN A 213 -9.26 -1.79 0.87
CA ASN A 213 -8.18 -2.19 1.75
C ASN A 213 -7.31 -0.99 2.14
N GLY A 214 -6.46 -1.18 3.15
CA GLY A 214 -5.50 -0.16 3.58
C GLY A 214 -4.50 -0.68 4.60
N PRO A 215 -3.51 0.14 4.98
CA PRO A 215 -2.56 -0.18 6.02
C PRO A 215 -3.12 0.08 7.42
N GLY A 216 -2.40 -0.40 8.43
CA GLY A 216 -2.66 -0.10 9.85
C GLY A 216 -3.86 -0.82 10.46
N ASP A 217 -4.30 -0.31 11.60
CA ASP A 217 -5.45 -0.81 12.33
C ASP A 217 -6.72 -0.03 11.91
N PRO A 218 -7.78 -0.71 11.44
CA PRO A 218 -9.05 -0.05 11.16
C PRO A 218 -9.66 0.66 12.37
N ALA A 219 -9.24 0.34 13.59
CA ALA A 219 -9.69 1.00 14.81
C ALA A 219 -8.92 2.30 15.13
N HIS A 220 -7.86 2.63 14.39
CA HIS A 220 -7.04 3.82 14.62
C HIS A 220 -7.90 5.11 14.63
N PRO A 221 -7.67 6.03 15.59
CA PRO A 221 -8.38 7.32 15.67
C PRO A 221 -7.82 8.31 14.65
N GLY A 222 -8.30 8.27 13.42
CA GLY A 222 -7.84 9.12 12.31
C GLY A 222 -8.65 8.86 11.06
N ALA A 223 -8.02 8.90 9.90
CA ALA A 223 -8.67 8.71 8.61
C ALA A 223 -9.45 7.38 8.52
N ALA A 224 -8.94 6.30 9.12
CA ALA A 224 -9.67 5.03 9.22
C ALA A 224 -10.99 5.16 10.01
N THR A 225 -11.00 5.94 11.08
CA THR A 225 -12.22 6.22 11.87
C THR A 225 -13.21 7.06 11.08
N ASP A 226 -12.77 8.02 10.26
CA ASP A 226 -13.67 8.85 9.46
C ASP A 226 -14.31 8.02 8.33
N ALA A 227 -13.54 7.15 7.67
CA ALA A 227 -14.08 6.17 6.72
C ALA A 227 -15.16 5.29 7.37
N ARG A 228 -14.93 4.76 8.58
CA ARG A 228 -15.92 3.95 9.33
C ARG A 228 -17.19 4.73 9.67
N LYS A 229 -17.07 6.01 10.06
CA LYS A 229 -18.23 6.87 10.32
C LYS A 229 -19.08 7.05 9.07
N THR A 230 -18.44 7.30 7.93
CA THR A 230 -19.09 7.45 6.62
C THR A 230 -19.81 6.17 6.20
N LEU A 231 -19.16 5.00 6.34
CA LEU A 231 -19.78 3.71 6.07
C LEU A 231 -20.96 3.42 7.00
N ALA A 232 -20.82 3.70 8.29
CA ALA A 232 -21.91 3.53 9.25
C ALA A 232 -23.12 4.44 8.95
N ALA A 233 -22.86 5.65 8.46
CA ALA A 233 -23.93 6.56 8.03
C ALA A 233 -24.67 6.03 6.79
N ALA A 234 -23.93 5.50 5.80
CA ALA A 234 -24.50 4.88 4.60
C ALA A 234 -25.38 3.67 4.92
N VAL A 235 -24.89 2.77 5.78
CA VAL A 235 -25.66 1.60 6.23
C VAL A 235 -26.95 2.01 6.93
N ARG A 236 -26.90 3.02 7.82
CA ARG A 236 -28.11 3.56 8.49
C ARG A 236 -29.13 4.14 7.53
N GLN A 237 -28.70 4.67 6.39
CA GLN A 237 -29.56 5.21 5.33
C GLN A 237 -30.04 4.14 4.34
N GLY A 238 -29.67 2.87 4.53
CA GLY A 238 -30.02 1.77 3.64
C GLY A 238 -29.25 1.78 2.31
N MET A 239 -28.16 2.55 2.19
CA MET A 239 -27.31 2.57 1.00
C MET A 239 -26.53 1.25 0.90
N PRO A 240 -26.42 0.64 -0.29
CA PRO A 240 -25.57 -0.52 -0.51
C PRO A 240 -24.11 -0.21 -0.20
N VAL A 241 -23.44 -1.10 0.56
CA VAL A 241 -22.03 -0.96 0.95
C VAL A 241 -21.30 -2.26 0.65
N MET A 242 -20.11 -2.17 0.07
CA MET A 242 -19.19 -3.26 -0.13
C MET A 242 -17.80 -2.86 0.39
N GLY A 243 -17.02 -3.84 0.86
CA GLY A 243 -15.65 -3.60 1.32
C GLY A 243 -14.71 -4.74 0.98
N ILE A 244 -13.42 -4.44 0.95
CA ILE A 244 -12.31 -5.38 0.85
C ILE A 244 -11.41 -5.24 2.08
N CYS A 245 -11.06 -6.39 2.68
CA CYS A 245 -10.21 -6.52 3.87
C CYS A 245 -10.92 -6.31 5.21
#